data_b3afccfa0b525d8859cf775068a0d0ad
#
_entry.id   b3afccfa0b525d8859cf775068a0d0ad
#
_cell.length_a   1.000
_cell.length_b   1.000
_cell.length_c   1.000
_cell.angle_alpha   90.00
_cell.angle_beta   90.00
_cell.angle_gamma   90.00
#
_symmetry.space_group_name_H-M   'P 1'
#
loop_
_entity.id
_entity.type
_entity.pdbx_description
1 polymer ?
#
loop_
_entity_poly.entity_id
_entity_poly.type
_entity_poly.pdbx_seq_one_letter_code
_entity_poly.pdbx_strand_id
1 'polypeptide(L)'
;MFSAFRRAAVPSLRQAQRLCASTEPRMSWGHMQLCSAASVTCRLLEDCLEISNAGTPVLFNYVWLRDHCRSASSYNSATHQRSLDTGSIELTVRPESSAVEGDQLVLTWPGGHVSKYSLSWLAXXXXXXVRPESSAVEGDQLVLTWPGGHVSKYSLSWLAEHSYEGRKKAAEQPRVLWNADVYQNASLSPAKWDTFMSCDDELKKFLQNYLLYGIAFVDDVPTTVEATEEVTRRVSLIRETTYGRMWSFTSDFSRGDTAYSQLALDRHTDTSYFQEPCGIQVFHCLRHEGTGGRTLLVDGFHAAEKLRQRSPESFELMCRVPIRHEYIESTDNHHNHMVGIGPVLSVYPWNNELYMIRYNNYDRSVINSIPHDAVRRWYVAHRELTAELRRPENELWVKLTPGKVIFIDNWRVLHGRESFTGLRQLCGCYLTRDDVLSAARCFGLQA
;
A
#
# COMPACT_ATOMS: atom_id res chain seq x y z
N MET A 1 -5.04 21.73 -46.30
CA MET A 1 -5.32 22.82 -45.32
C MET A 1 -5.17 22.24 -43.93
N PHE A 2 -4.03 22.47 -43.29
CA PHE A 2 -3.78 22.05 -41.95
C PHE A 2 -3.79 23.30 -41.05
N SER A 3 -4.75 23.36 -40.14
CA SER A 3 -4.87 24.43 -39.16
C SER A 3 -3.88 24.17 -38.01
N ALA A 4 -3.07 25.18 -37.71
CA ALA A 4 -2.06 25.11 -36.66
C ALA A 4 -2.71 25.29 -35.29
N PHE A 5 -2.64 24.24 -34.43
CA PHE A 5 -2.95 24.36 -33.01
C PHE A 5 -1.70 24.87 -32.25
N ARG A 6 -1.79 26.06 -31.72
CA ARG A 6 -0.76 26.58 -30.80
C ARG A 6 -0.81 25.81 -29.49
N ARG A 7 0.27 25.16 -29.15
CA ARG A 7 0.45 24.53 -27.81
C ARG A 7 0.69 25.61 -26.79
N ALA A 8 -0.14 25.66 -25.78
CA ALA A 8 0.13 26.43 -24.57
C ALA A 8 1.20 25.67 -23.78
N ALA A 9 2.31 26.34 -23.47
CA ALA A 9 3.40 25.74 -22.71
C ALA A 9 3.00 25.60 -21.22
N VAL A 10 3.08 24.38 -20.71
CA VAL A 10 2.92 24.10 -19.28
C VAL A 10 4.24 24.48 -18.58
N PRO A 11 4.22 25.33 -17.54
CA PRO A 11 5.45 25.69 -16.82
C PRO A 11 6.13 24.46 -16.20
N SER A 12 7.45 24.39 -16.28
CA SER A 12 8.20 23.27 -15.72
C SER A 12 8.17 23.28 -14.18
N LEU A 13 8.22 22.11 -13.59
CA LEU A 13 8.21 21.91 -12.13
C LEU A 13 9.30 22.72 -11.38
N ARG A 14 10.34 23.18 -12.07
CA ARG A 14 11.41 23.96 -11.43
C ARG A 14 11.00 25.39 -11.06
N GLN A 15 9.92 25.91 -11.64
CA GLN A 15 9.46 27.26 -11.30
C GLN A 15 8.58 27.29 -10.03
N ALA A 16 7.96 26.17 -9.68
CA ALA A 16 7.14 26.09 -8.46
C ALA A 16 7.97 25.95 -7.19
N GLN A 17 9.24 25.53 -7.30
CA GLN A 17 10.11 25.35 -6.13
C GLN A 17 10.79 26.63 -5.65
N ARG A 18 10.74 27.72 -6.42
CA ARG A 18 11.41 28.98 -6.04
C ARG A 18 10.54 29.96 -5.25
N LEU A 19 9.25 29.65 -5.08
CA LEU A 19 8.34 30.55 -4.38
C LEU A 19 8.11 30.22 -2.89
N CYS A 20 8.80 29.20 -2.37
CA CYS A 20 8.69 28.78 -0.96
C CYS A 20 9.99 28.90 -0.16
N ALA A 21 10.85 29.84 -0.52
CA ALA A 21 12.05 30.11 0.28
C ALA A 21 11.91 31.48 0.94
N SER A 22 11.06 31.58 1.96
CA SER A 22 11.08 32.73 2.86
C SER A 22 11.47 32.24 4.26
N THR A 23 12.54 32.80 4.71
CA THR A 23 13.22 32.76 6.00
C THR A 23 12.31 32.51 7.22
N GLU A 24 12.61 31.45 7.95
CA GLU A 24 12.03 31.15 9.26
C GLU A 24 12.66 31.98 10.36
N PRO A 25 11.91 32.64 11.25
CA PRO A 25 12.48 33.13 12.50
C PRO A 25 12.44 32.01 13.54
N ARG A 26 13.58 31.66 14.09
CA ARG A 26 13.68 30.80 15.27
C ARG A 26 13.01 31.50 16.45
N MET A 27 11.90 30.96 16.93
CA MET A 27 11.25 31.41 18.16
C MET A 27 11.86 30.72 19.38
N SER A 28 12.38 31.52 20.30
CA SER A 28 12.79 31.03 21.62
C SER A 28 11.55 30.86 22.52
N TRP A 29 11.56 29.78 23.29
CA TRP A 29 10.49 29.49 24.26
C TRP A 29 10.57 30.49 25.41
N GLY A 30 9.76 31.55 25.35
CA GLY A 30 9.60 32.48 26.47
C GLY A 30 8.27 32.21 27.17
N HIS A 31 8.27 32.32 28.47
CA HIS A 31 7.07 32.25 29.35
C HIS A 31 6.01 33.21 28.85
N MET A 32 4.82 32.66 28.52
CA MET A 32 3.69 33.49 28.11
C MET A 32 2.62 33.55 29.21
N GLN A 33 2.25 34.75 29.54
CA GLN A 33 1.21 35.08 30.51
C GLN A 33 -0.19 34.72 30.01
N LEU A 34 -1.03 34.26 30.95
CA LEU A 34 -2.44 33.94 30.73
C LEU A 34 -3.23 35.17 30.26
N CYS A 35 -3.83 35.08 29.08
CA CYS A 35 -4.80 36.06 28.61
C CYS A 35 -6.25 35.54 28.75
N SER A 36 -7.16 36.44 29.10
CA SER A 36 -8.61 36.23 29.26
C SER A 36 -9.28 35.60 28.03
N ALA A 37 -10.41 34.94 28.24
CA ALA A 37 -11.21 34.29 27.20
C ALA A 37 -11.47 35.21 26.00
N ALA A 38 -10.80 34.95 24.91
CA ALA A 38 -10.98 35.69 23.66
C ALA A 38 -12.28 35.23 22.98
N SER A 39 -13.14 36.18 22.59
CA SER A 39 -14.35 35.86 21.85
C SER A 39 -14.05 35.39 20.44
N VAL A 40 -14.64 34.26 20.06
CA VAL A 40 -14.57 33.78 18.68
C VAL A 40 -15.37 34.74 17.80
N THR A 41 -14.74 35.25 16.76
CA THR A 41 -15.43 36.09 15.76
C THR A 41 -15.46 35.39 14.41
N CYS A 42 -16.59 35.53 13.72
CA CYS A 42 -16.80 34.94 12.40
C CYS A 42 -17.10 36.05 11.41
N ARG A 43 -16.47 36.02 10.25
CA ARG A 43 -16.68 37.03 9.21
C ARG A 43 -16.81 36.34 7.85
N LEU A 44 -17.93 36.66 7.15
CA LEU A 44 -18.14 36.18 5.78
C LEU A 44 -17.30 37.02 4.82
N LEU A 45 -16.38 36.41 4.14
CA LEU A 45 -15.57 37.01 3.06
C LEU A 45 -16.23 36.67 1.70
N GLU A 46 -15.55 36.99 0.61
CA GLU A 46 -16.11 36.78 -0.73
C GLU A 46 -16.33 35.30 -1.03
N ASP A 47 -15.36 34.45 -0.73
CA ASP A 47 -15.35 33.03 -1.09
C ASP A 47 -15.13 32.09 0.10
N CYS A 48 -14.99 32.62 1.30
CA CYS A 48 -14.71 31.83 2.48
C CYS A 48 -15.20 32.47 3.76
N LEU A 49 -15.28 31.70 4.82
CA LEU A 49 -15.58 32.13 6.17
C LEU A 49 -14.26 32.28 6.92
N GLU A 50 -14.03 33.44 7.51
CA GLU A 50 -12.94 33.69 8.43
C GLU A 50 -13.43 33.48 9.86
N ILE A 51 -12.74 32.64 10.60
CA ILE A 51 -12.99 32.44 12.03
C ILE A 51 -11.71 32.86 12.77
N SER A 52 -11.83 33.82 13.66
CA SER A 52 -10.69 34.27 14.47
C SER A 52 -10.93 33.91 15.93
N ASN A 53 -9.93 33.29 16.53
CA ASN A 53 -9.89 32.99 17.96
C ASN A 53 -8.56 33.49 18.49
N ALA A 54 -8.60 34.38 19.46
CA ALA A 54 -7.39 34.99 20.05
C ALA A 54 -6.46 35.65 19.01
N GLY A 55 -7.05 36.22 17.95
CA GLY A 55 -6.32 37.01 16.98
C GLY A 55 -5.69 36.25 15.80
N THR A 56 -5.81 34.92 15.75
CA THR A 56 -5.31 34.15 14.61
C THR A 56 -6.47 33.75 13.70
N PRO A 57 -6.55 34.27 12.45
CA PRO A 57 -7.63 33.94 11.54
C PRO A 57 -7.39 32.60 10.85
N VAL A 58 -8.46 31.81 10.71
CA VAL A 58 -8.51 30.57 9.94
C VAL A 58 -9.57 30.71 8.88
N LEU A 59 -9.26 30.34 7.65
CA LEU A 59 -10.16 30.48 6.52
C LEU A 59 -10.76 29.12 6.15
N PHE A 60 -12.07 29.10 5.96
CA PHE A 60 -12.81 27.90 5.54
C PHE A 60 -13.58 28.22 4.25
N ASN A 61 -13.24 27.56 3.16
CA ASN A 61 -13.94 27.71 1.90
C ASN A 61 -15.41 27.29 2.04
N TYR A 62 -16.34 28.05 1.42
CA TYR A 62 -17.77 27.76 1.54
C TYR A 62 -18.15 26.40 0.96
N VAL A 63 -17.55 26.00 -0.17
CA VAL A 63 -17.81 24.68 -0.75
C VAL A 63 -17.41 23.59 0.24
N TRP A 64 -16.23 23.74 0.89
CA TRP A 64 -15.78 22.78 1.90
C TRP A 64 -16.76 22.71 3.08
N LEU A 65 -17.19 23.87 3.59
CA LEU A 65 -18.18 23.89 4.69
C LEU A 65 -19.47 23.18 4.27
N ARG A 66 -20.02 23.54 3.09
CA ARG A 66 -21.27 22.92 2.60
C ARG A 66 -21.11 21.41 2.43
N ASP A 67 -19.98 20.96 1.93
CA ASP A 67 -19.69 19.54 1.71
C ASP A 67 -19.59 18.77 3.04
N HIS A 68 -19.09 19.39 4.08
CA HIS A 68 -18.90 18.74 5.39
C HIS A 68 -20.08 18.93 6.34
N CYS A 69 -21.22 19.34 5.84
CA CYS A 69 -22.44 19.52 6.65
C CYS A 69 -22.88 18.17 7.25
N ARG A 70 -23.14 18.14 8.54
CA ARG A 70 -23.57 16.94 9.28
C ARG A 70 -25.06 16.91 9.57
N SER A 71 -25.86 17.79 8.93
CA SER A 71 -27.31 17.71 9.04
C SER A 71 -27.83 16.37 8.51
N ALA A 72 -29.02 15.96 8.96
CA ALA A 72 -29.64 14.69 8.56
C ALA A 72 -29.85 14.57 7.04
N SER A 73 -30.03 15.69 6.35
CA SER A 73 -30.18 15.70 4.89
C SER A 73 -28.85 15.52 4.15
N SER A 74 -27.72 15.74 4.82
CA SER A 74 -26.39 15.65 4.20
C SER A 74 -25.56 14.47 4.69
N TYR A 75 -25.94 13.86 5.82
CA TYR A 75 -25.12 12.82 6.45
C TYR A 75 -25.98 11.87 7.26
N ASN A 76 -25.78 10.58 7.04
CA ASN A 76 -26.45 9.52 7.80
C ASN A 76 -25.54 9.10 8.96
N SER A 77 -25.95 9.44 10.18
CA SER A 77 -25.15 9.15 11.39
C SER A 77 -25.14 7.66 11.77
N ALA A 78 -26.13 6.88 11.32
CA ALA A 78 -26.19 5.45 11.64
C ALA A 78 -25.23 4.63 10.80
N THR A 79 -25.06 5.01 9.53
CA THR A 79 -24.12 4.30 8.62
C THR A 79 -22.76 5.01 8.52
N HIS A 80 -22.64 6.20 9.11
CA HIS A 80 -21.47 7.07 8.99
C HIS A 80 -21.15 7.44 7.53
N GLN A 81 -22.19 7.57 6.70
CA GLN A 81 -22.06 7.85 5.27
C GLN A 81 -22.71 9.18 4.91
N ARG A 82 -22.18 9.78 3.86
CA ARG A 82 -22.71 11.04 3.32
C ARG A 82 -23.92 10.74 2.43
N SER A 83 -24.95 11.57 2.59
CA SER A 83 -26.14 11.56 1.71
C SER A 83 -26.04 12.64 0.64
N LEU A 84 -25.24 13.68 0.90
CA LEU A 84 -25.05 14.79 -0.04
C LEU A 84 -24.09 14.35 -1.15
N ASP A 85 -24.51 14.57 -2.40
CA ASP A 85 -23.63 14.40 -3.55
C ASP A 85 -22.69 15.61 -3.66
N THR A 86 -21.41 15.41 -3.45
CA THR A 86 -20.39 16.46 -3.55
C THR A 86 -20.44 17.17 -4.91
N GLY A 87 -20.72 16.42 -6.00
CA GLY A 87 -20.79 16.96 -7.35
C GLY A 87 -21.97 17.89 -7.58
N SER A 88 -22.99 17.85 -6.70
CA SER A 88 -24.15 18.74 -6.83
C SER A 88 -23.97 20.10 -6.13
N ILE A 89 -22.83 20.29 -5.44
CA ILE A 89 -22.60 21.56 -4.72
C ILE A 89 -22.11 22.62 -5.70
N GLU A 90 -22.84 23.71 -5.79
CA GLU A 90 -22.40 24.84 -6.63
C GLU A 90 -21.07 25.40 -6.09
N LEU A 91 -20.10 25.56 -6.98
CA LEU A 91 -18.77 26.06 -6.57
C LEU A 91 -18.79 27.49 -6.06
N THR A 92 -19.83 28.25 -6.42
CA THR A 92 -20.06 29.64 -5.98
C THR A 92 -20.95 29.70 -4.77
N VAL A 93 -21.27 28.58 -4.11
CA VAL A 93 -22.17 28.56 -2.94
C VAL A 93 -21.63 29.49 -1.84
N ARG A 94 -22.55 30.28 -1.27
CA ARG A 94 -22.23 31.22 -0.20
C ARG A 94 -23.39 31.25 0.80
N PRO A 95 -23.10 31.20 2.10
CA PRO A 95 -24.18 31.34 3.09
C PRO A 95 -24.78 32.74 3.09
N GLU A 96 -26.07 32.83 3.30
CA GLU A 96 -26.81 34.12 3.44
C GLU A 96 -26.47 34.78 4.77
N SER A 97 -26.22 33.97 5.80
CA SER A 97 -25.89 34.50 7.13
C SER A 97 -25.04 33.51 7.92
N SER A 98 -24.34 34.04 8.92
CA SER A 98 -23.60 33.26 9.90
C SER A 98 -23.90 33.78 11.30
N ALA A 99 -23.97 32.86 12.27
CA ALA A 99 -24.14 33.20 13.69
C ALA A 99 -23.35 32.23 14.54
N VAL A 100 -22.90 32.68 15.68
CA VAL A 100 -22.30 31.81 16.70
C VAL A 100 -23.34 31.64 17.82
N GLU A 101 -23.75 30.40 18.04
CA GLU A 101 -24.71 30.01 19.06
C GLU A 101 -24.06 29.07 20.05
N GLY A 102 -23.58 29.60 21.17
CA GLY A 102 -22.82 28.80 22.13
C GLY A 102 -21.53 28.25 21.50
N ASP A 103 -21.39 26.94 21.45
CA ASP A 103 -20.24 26.25 20.83
C ASP A 103 -20.44 25.95 19.33
N GLN A 104 -21.50 26.51 18.72
CA GLN A 104 -21.80 26.17 17.33
C GLN A 104 -21.73 27.38 16.41
N LEU A 105 -21.09 27.21 15.27
CA LEU A 105 -21.23 28.05 14.11
C LEU A 105 -22.47 27.59 13.35
N VAL A 106 -23.40 28.49 13.11
CA VAL A 106 -24.64 28.23 12.36
C VAL A 106 -24.57 29.02 11.05
N LEU A 107 -24.66 28.31 9.92
CA LEU A 107 -24.69 28.92 8.58
C LEU A 107 -26.03 28.66 7.94
N THR A 108 -26.69 29.73 7.44
CA THR A 108 -27.90 29.61 6.63
C THR A 108 -27.52 29.77 5.17
N TRP A 109 -27.92 28.81 4.35
CA TRP A 109 -27.61 28.77 2.92
C TRP A 109 -28.84 29.15 2.09
N PRO A 110 -28.62 29.56 0.84
CA PRO A 110 -29.75 29.80 -0.07
C PRO A 110 -30.72 28.62 -0.10
N GLY A 111 -32.01 28.93 -0.08
CA GLY A 111 -33.05 27.91 0.00
C GLY A 111 -33.41 27.48 1.43
N GLY A 112 -32.84 28.14 2.43
CA GLY A 112 -33.22 27.93 3.84
C GLY A 112 -32.53 26.73 4.50
N HIS A 113 -31.58 26.06 3.83
CA HIS A 113 -30.81 24.96 4.45
C HIS A 113 -29.92 25.53 5.56
N VAL A 114 -29.85 24.84 6.70
CA VAL A 114 -29.03 25.26 7.84
C VAL A 114 -27.98 24.20 8.13
N SER A 115 -26.72 24.62 8.20
CA SER A 115 -25.61 23.78 8.66
C SER A 115 -25.17 24.25 10.03
N LYS A 116 -24.92 23.30 10.93
CA LYS A 116 -24.35 23.58 12.25
C LYS A 116 -23.03 22.83 12.40
N TYR A 117 -22.02 23.53 12.85
CA TYR A 117 -20.67 22.97 13.04
C TYR A 117 -20.22 23.33 14.46
N SER A 118 -19.75 22.35 15.21
CA SER A 118 -19.11 22.66 16.48
C SER A 118 -17.86 23.52 16.22
N LEU A 119 -17.71 24.60 16.95
CA LEU A 119 -16.52 25.44 16.86
C LEU A 119 -15.27 24.64 17.22
N SER A 120 -15.39 23.70 18.15
CA SER A 120 -14.29 22.80 18.51
C SER A 120 -13.94 21.87 17.34
N TRP A 121 -14.94 21.37 16.59
CA TRP A 121 -14.70 20.54 15.41
C TRP A 121 -14.01 21.34 14.30
N LEU A 122 -14.47 22.54 14.05
CA LEU A 122 -13.83 23.43 13.06
C LEU A 122 -12.40 23.76 13.45
N ALA A 123 -12.17 23.95 14.70
CA ALA A 123 -10.83 24.15 15.22
C ALA A 123 -9.90 22.96 15.07
N UNK A 124 -10.53 22.02 15.21
CA UNK A 124 -9.77 20.83 14.98
C UNK A 124 -9.44 20.56 13.55
N UNK A 125 -10.22 21.01 12.87
CA UNK A 125 -10.02 20.87 11.48
C UNK A 125 -9.05 21.87 10.93
N UNK A 126 -8.93 22.71 11.49
CA UNK A 126 -8.07 23.73 11.10
C UNK A 126 -6.97 23.93 12.09
N UNK A 127 -6.68 23.18 12.56
CA UNK A 127 -5.69 23.31 13.48
C UNK A 127 -5.32 24.70 13.76
N UNK A 128 -6.19 25.22 13.65
CA UNK A 128 -5.91 26.55 13.90
C UNK A 128 -5.76 26.79 15.33
N UNK A 129 -5.20 27.01 15.61
CA UNK A 129 -4.87 27.31 16.79
C UNK A 129 -5.86 27.18 17.87
N VAL A 130 -6.50 26.19 17.86
CA VAL A 130 -7.12 25.91 19.16
C VAL A 130 -5.99 25.56 20.10
N ARG A 131 -5.79 26.42 21.06
CA ARG A 131 -4.77 26.17 22.07
C ARG A 131 -5.44 25.61 23.31
N PRO A 132 -4.87 24.57 23.90
CA PRO A 132 -5.36 24.13 25.20
C PRO A 132 -5.08 25.23 26.26
N GLU A 133 -5.99 25.33 27.22
CA GLU A 133 -5.81 26.26 28.34
C GLU A 133 -4.62 25.83 29.20
N SER A 134 -4.40 24.52 29.27
CA SER A 134 -3.24 24.00 29.98
C SER A 134 -2.78 22.67 29.35
N SER A 135 -1.54 22.36 29.56
CA SER A 135 -0.96 21.07 29.17
C SER A 135 -0.11 20.53 30.32
N ALA A 136 -0.16 19.24 30.49
CA ALA A 136 0.66 18.53 31.48
C ALA A 136 1.09 17.19 30.91
N VAL A 137 2.25 16.72 31.31
CA VAL A 137 2.70 15.37 31.01
C VAL A 137 2.51 14.53 32.28
N GLU A 138 1.65 13.52 32.20
CA GLU A 138 1.34 12.61 33.31
C GLU A 138 1.78 11.21 32.90
N GLY A 139 2.97 10.80 33.38
CA GLY A 139 3.55 9.53 32.96
C GLY A 139 3.91 9.56 31.47
N ASP A 140 3.31 8.65 30.69
CA ASP A 140 3.51 8.56 29.25
C ASP A 140 2.43 9.30 28.45
N GLN A 141 1.60 10.13 29.11
CA GLN A 141 0.49 10.81 28.46
C GLN A 141 0.66 12.31 28.48
N LEU A 142 0.34 12.94 27.36
CA LEU A 142 0.09 14.39 27.29
C LEU A 142 -1.38 14.62 27.60
N VAL A 143 -1.65 15.42 28.63
CA VAL A 143 -3.01 15.80 29.05
C VAL A 143 -3.21 17.26 28.64
N LEU A 144 -4.24 17.52 27.84
CA LEU A 144 -4.60 18.85 27.37
C LEU A 144 -5.98 19.22 27.93
N THR A 145 -6.06 20.38 28.59
CA THR A 145 -7.36 20.95 28.99
C THR A 145 -7.71 22.04 27.97
N TRP A 146 -8.88 21.95 27.39
CA TRP A 146 -9.34 22.83 26.33
C TRP A 146 -10.35 23.86 26.87
N PRO A 147 -10.54 24.97 26.19
CA PRO A 147 -11.60 25.91 26.54
C PRO A 147 -12.94 25.19 26.70
N GLY A 148 -13.64 25.49 27.77
CA GLY A 148 -14.90 24.83 28.12
C GLY A 148 -14.74 23.57 28.96
N GLY A 149 -13.53 23.30 29.46
CA GLY A 149 -13.28 22.22 30.43
C GLY A 149 -13.12 20.83 29.86
N HIS A 150 -13.12 20.65 28.53
CA HIS A 150 -12.85 19.34 27.92
C HIS A 150 -11.39 18.94 28.17
N VAL A 151 -11.16 17.67 28.47
CA VAL A 151 -9.81 17.14 28.69
C VAL A 151 -9.53 16.03 27.70
N SER A 152 -8.43 16.18 26.94
CA SER A 152 -7.91 15.13 26.03
C SER A 152 -6.64 14.53 26.59
N LYS A 153 -6.51 13.22 26.49
CA LYS A 153 -5.28 12.51 26.86
C LYS A 153 -4.73 11.77 25.63
N TYR A 154 -3.46 11.94 25.37
CA TYR A 154 -2.77 11.35 24.23
C TYR A 154 -1.52 10.63 24.73
N SER A 155 -1.31 9.39 24.31
CA SER A 155 -0.03 8.73 24.53
C SER A 155 1.08 9.49 23.81
N LEU A 156 2.19 9.71 24.48
CA LEU A 156 3.35 10.39 23.88
C LEU A 156 3.90 9.59 22.68
N SER A 157 3.87 8.25 22.77
CA SER A 157 4.28 7.38 21.67
C SER A 157 3.33 7.55 20.47
N TRP A 158 2.02 7.57 20.71
CA TRP A 158 1.04 7.78 19.65
C TRP A 158 1.25 9.14 18.95
N LEU A 159 1.50 10.20 19.73
CA LEU A 159 1.77 11.53 19.16
C LEU A 159 3.04 11.53 18.30
N ALA A 160 4.08 10.85 18.77
CA ALA A 160 5.33 10.75 18.02
C ALA A 160 5.13 10.01 16.69
N GLU A 161 4.34 8.94 16.70
CA GLU A 161 4.04 8.16 15.49
C GLU A 161 3.19 8.94 14.49
N HIS A 162 2.32 9.85 14.96
CA HIS A 162 1.35 10.54 14.13
C HIS A 162 1.70 12.02 13.89
N SER A 163 2.93 12.42 14.21
CA SER A 163 3.39 13.80 14.02
C SER A 163 3.41 14.20 12.54
N TYR A 164 2.91 15.39 12.23
CA TYR A 164 3.00 15.96 10.88
C TYR A 164 4.43 16.37 10.53
N GLU A 165 5.19 16.81 11.54
CA GLU A 165 6.57 17.26 11.37
C GLU A 165 7.50 16.09 11.68
N GLY A 166 8.36 15.79 10.77
CA GLY A 166 9.28 14.70 10.94
C GLY A 166 9.61 14.06 9.62
N ARG A 167 10.29 12.95 9.71
CA ARG A 167 10.66 12.16 8.54
C ARG A 167 9.39 11.69 7.84
N LYS A 168 9.35 11.82 6.51
CA LYS A 168 8.31 11.14 5.73
C LYS A 168 8.24 9.72 6.22
N LYS A 169 7.08 9.31 6.70
CA LYS A 169 6.91 7.96 7.25
C LYS A 169 7.40 6.95 6.24
N ALA A 170 8.27 6.06 6.68
CA ALA A 170 8.57 4.84 5.94
C ALA A 170 7.26 4.06 5.74
N ALA A 171 7.28 3.08 4.86
CA ALA A 171 6.11 2.23 4.68
C ALA A 171 5.59 1.77 6.03
N GLU A 172 4.29 1.70 6.13
CA GLU A 172 3.66 1.19 7.35
C GLU A 172 4.12 -0.24 7.64
N GLN A 173 4.44 -0.99 6.58
CA GLN A 173 4.94 -2.37 6.70
C GLN A 173 6.46 -2.38 6.86
N PRO A 174 7.00 -2.80 8.00
CA PRO A 174 8.45 -2.94 8.17
C PRO A 174 9.00 -4.07 7.28
N ARG A 175 10.21 -3.89 6.75
CA ARG A 175 10.83 -4.83 5.81
C ARG A 175 12.33 -4.96 6.07
N VAL A 176 12.83 -6.17 5.87
CA VAL A 176 14.26 -6.42 5.76
C VAL A 176 14.54 -6.75 4.29
N LEU A 177 15.23 -5.87 3.58
CA LEU A 177 15.67 -6.14 2.21
C LEU A 177 16.83 -7.13 2.27
N TRP A 178 16.75 -8.22 1.47
CA TRP A 178 17.70 -9.31 1.65
C TRP A 178 18.32 -9.80 0.34
N ASN A 179 19.55 -10.22 0.46
CA ASN A 179 20.20 -11.16 -0.46
C ASN A 179 20.29 -12.53 0.25
N ALA A 180 20.84 -13.53 -0.41
CA ALA A 180 20.88 -14.88 0.15
C ALA A 180 21.56 -14.93 1.52
N ASP A 181 22.70 -14.21 1.67
CA ASP A 181 23.43 -14.19 2.94
C ASP A 181 22.62 -13.55 4.07
N VAL A 182 21.97 -12.41 3.79
CA VAL A 182 21.14 -11.71 4.79
C VAL A 182 20.01 -12.63 5.27
N TYR A 183 19.34 -13.30 4.32
CA TYR A 183 18.24 -14.21 4.68
C TYR A 183 18.74 -15.43 5.48
N GLN A 184 19.83 -16.06 5.05
CA GLN A 184 20.38 -17.24 5.73
C GLN A 184 20.88 -16.89 7.14
N ASN A 185 21.54 -15.74 7.30
CA ASN A 185 22.05 -15.27 8.59
C ASN A 185 20.92 -14.91 9.58
N ALA A 186 19.71 -14.60 9.10
CA ALA A 186 18.57 -14.39 9.98
C ALA A 186 18.13 -15.67 10.70
N SER A 187 18.54 -16.84 10.20
CA SER A 187 18.35 -18.15 10.84
C SER A 187 16.89 -18.40 11.23
N LEU A 188 15.98 -18.04 10.33
CA LEU A 188 14.54 -18.17 10.56
C LEU A 188 14.13 -19.64 10.55
N SER A 189 13.42 -20.06 11.59
CA SER A 189 12.91 -21.44 11.67
C SER A 189 11.51 -21.48 11.05
N PRO A 190 11.23 -22.49 10.20
CA PRO A 190 9.86 -22.73 9.74
C PRO A 190 8.93 -23.01 10.91
N ALA A 191 7.67 -22.59 10.79
CA ALA A 191 6.66 -23.04 11.73
C ALA A 191 6.39 -24.54 11.53
N LYS A 192 5.95 -25.23 12.55
CA LYS A 192 5.60 -26.65 12.46
C LYS A 192 4.08 -26.79 12.44
N TRP A 193 3.56 -27.67 11.58
CA TRP A 193 2.12 -27.86 11.36
C TRP A 193 1.33 -27.89 12.66
N ASP A 194 1.69 -28.77 13.61
CA ASP A 194 0.90 -28.95 14.83
C ASP A 194 0.80 -27.67 15.66
N THR A 195 1.90 -26.98 15.84
CA THR A 195 1.94 -25.72 16.61
C THR A 195 1.36 -24.56 15.83
N PHE A 196 1.59 -24.53 14.51
CA PHE A 196 1.04 -23.48 13.65
C PHE A 196 -0.49 -23.51 13.65
N MET A 197 -1.08 -24.72 13.61
CA MET A 197 -2.54 -24.86 13.55
C MET A 197 -3.23 -24.60 14.91
N SER A 198 -2.50 -24.78 16.02
CA SER A 198 -3.10 -24.73 17.36
C SER A 198 -2.70 -23.52 18.19
N CYS A 199 -1.66 -22.77 17.81
CA CYS A 199 -1.09 -21.70 18.64
C CYS A 199 -1.05 -20.37 17.87
N ASP A 200 -1.72 -19.37 18.42
CA ASP A 200 -1.79 -18.03 17.79
C ASP A 200 -0.42 -17.31 17.81
N ASP A 201 0.41 -17.57 18.81
CA ASP A 201 1.76 -16.97 18.86
C ASP A 201 2.65 -17.49 17.71
N GLU A 202 2.50 -18.77 17.34
CA GLU A 202 3.23 -19.31 16.19
C GLU A 202 2.74 -18.71 14.87
N LEU A 203 1.41 -18.53 14.73
CA LEU A 203 0.86 -17.81 13.57
C LEU A 203 1.36 -16.36 13.53
N LYS A 204 1.35 -15.66 14.67
CA LYS A 204 1.86 -14.29 14.76
C LYS A 204 3.34 -14.22 14.34
N LYS A 205 4.17 -15.13 14.83
CA LYS A 205 5.60 -15.22 14.48
C LYS A 205 5.78 -15.49 12.98
N PHE A 206 4.97 -16.40 12.42
CA PHE A 206 4.96 -16.70 10.99
C PHE A 206 4.62 -15.43 10.17
N LEU A 207 3.56 -14.72 10.56
CA LEU A 207 3.14 -13.49 9.89
C LEU A 207 4.22 -12.40 9.99
N GLN A 208 4.88 -12.29 11.15
CA GLN A 208 5.99 -11.34 11.32
C GLN A 208 7.14 -11.65 10.37
N ASN A 209 7.54 -12.93 10.26
CA ASN A 209 8.59 -13.34 9.32
C ASN A 209 8.18 -13.05 7.87
N TYR A 210 6.91 -13.36 7.53
CA TYR A 210 6.36 -13.07 6.20
C TYR A 210 6.44 -11.57 5.89
N LEU A 211 6.01 -10.72 6.82
CA LEU A 211 6.03 -9.25 6.63
C LEU A 211 7.45 -8.73 6.43
N LEU A 212 8.39 -9.22 7.26
CA LEU A 212 9.78 -8.74 7.21
C LEU A 212 10.51 -9.18 5.95
N TYR A 213 10.34 -10.44 5.55
CA TYR A 213 11.19 -11.03 4.50
C TYR A 213 10.43 -11.35 3.21
N GLY A 214 9.10 -11.30 3.21
CA GLY A 214 8.28 -11.62 2.05
C GLY A 214 8.15 -13.11 1.78
N ILE A 215 8.70 -13.97 2.65
CA ILE A 215 8.57 -15.43 2.56
C ILE A 215 8.47 -16.02 3.96
N ALA A 216 7.67 -17.08 4.09
CA ALA A 216 7.59 -17.83 5.34
C ALA A 216 7.23 -19.29 5.02
N PHE A 217 7.59 -20.20 5.92
CA PHE A 217 7.48 -21.64 5.70
C PHE A 217 6.70 -22.31 6.83
N VAL A 218 5.95 -23.37 6.46
CA VAL A 218 5.38 -24.30 7.43
C VAL A 218 5.85 -25.70 7.03
N ASP A 219 6.44 -26.42 7.98
CA ASP A 219 6.93 -27.78 7.78
C ASP A 219 5.97 -28.80 8.39
N ASP A 220 6.13 -30.04 7.95
CA ASP A 220 5.42 -31.23 8.48
C ASP A 220 3.91 -31.19 8.19
N VAL A 221 3.50 -30.42 7.16
CA VAL A 221 2.10 -30.36 6.71
C VAL A 221 1.75 -31.71 6.03
N PRO A 222 0.61 -32.35 6.37
CA PRO A 222 0.22 -33.59 5.65
C PRO A 222 0.14 -33.34 4.14
N THR A 223 0.69 -34.25 3.35
CA THR A 223 0.89 -34.09 1.90
C THR A 223 -0.41 -34.31 1.12
N THR A 224 -1.42 -33.50 1.42
CA THR A 224 -2.72 -33.53 0.74
C THR A 224 -3.17 -32.11 0.37
N VAL A 225 -4.08 -32.03 -0.58
CA VAL A 225 -4.66 -30.74 -0.99
C VAL A 225 -5.47 -30.14 0.16
N GLU A 226 -6.20 -31.00 0.89
CA GLU A 226 -7.03 -30.58 2.03
C GLU A 226 -6.20 -29.94 3.13
N ALA A 227 -5.07 -30.54 3.51
CA ALA A 227 -4.18 -29.97 4.52
C ALA A 227 -3.54 -28.67 4.02
N THR A 228 -3.27 -28.58 2.71
CA THR A 228 -2.80 -27.32 2.11
C THR A 228 -3.86 -26.23 2.26
N GLU A 229 -5.11 -26.56 2.00
CA GLU A 229 -6.22 -25.62 2.19
C GLU A 229 -6.33 -25.20 3.66
N GLU A 230 -6.24 -26.15 4.59
CA GLU A 230 -6.34 -25.87 6.03
C GLU A 230 -5.23 -24.91 6.50
N VAL A 231 -3.96 -25.21 6.15
CA VAL A 231 -2.84 -24.37 6.56
C VAL A 231 -2.95 -22.97 5.96
N THR A 232 -3.45 -22.87 4.73
CA THR A 232 -3.64 -21.58 4.07
C THR A 232 -4.76 -20.78 4.74
N ARG A 233 -5.88 -21.44 5.04
CA ARG A 233 -7.03 -20.78 5.67
C ARG A 233 -6.75 -20.36 7.11
N ARG A 234 -5.78 -20.98 7.75
CA ARG A 234 -5.28 -20.51 9.05
C ARG A 234 -4.69 -19.10 8.96
N VAL A 235 -4.10 -18.77 7.79
CA VAL A 235 -3.53 -17.45 7.53
C VAL A 235 -4.64 -16.49 7.09
N SER A 236 -5.40 -16.86 6.03
CA SER A 236 -6.36 -15.94 5.43
C SER A 236 -7.27 -16.66 4.42
N LEU A 237 -8.15 -15.89 3.78
CA LEU A 237 -9.05 -16.37 2.74
C LEU A 237 -8.29 -16.69 1.46
N ILE A 238 -8.69 -17.80 0.81
CA ILE A 238 -8.11 -18.18 -0.48
C ILE A 238 -8.83 -17.40 -1.58
N ARG A 239 -8.04 -16.79 -2.47
CA ARG A 239 -8.55 -16.08 -3.65
C ARG A 239 -8.80 -17.10 -4.77
N GLU A 240 -10.04 -17.32 -5.11
CA GLU A 240 -10.39 -18.18 -6.25
C GLU A 240 -10.07 -17.43 -7.55
N THR A 241 -9.44 -18.13 -8.48
CA THR A 241 -9.00 -17.57 -9.76
C THR A 241 -9.41 -18.50 -10.90
N THR A 242 -9.00 -18.19 -12.13
CA THR A 242 -9.18 -19.07 -13.28
C THR A 242 -8.53 -20.46 -13.09
N TYR A 243 -7.59 -20.57 -12.16
CA TYR A 243 -6.94 -21.84 -11.82
C TYR A 243 -7.71 -22.62 -10.74
N GLY A 244 -8.83 -22.06 -10.32
CA GLY A 244 -9.64 -22.62 -9.24
C GLY A 244 -9.25 -22.05 -7.89
N ARG A 245 -9.88 -22.58 -6.85
CA ARG A 245 -9.59 -22.22 -5.46
C ARG A 245 -8.28 -22.84 -4.98
N MET A 246 -8.11 -24.14 -5.30
CA MET A 246 -6.85 -24.88 -5.11
C MET A 246 -6.45 -25.41 -6.47
N TRP A 247 -5.18 -25.32 -6.78
CA TRP A 247 -4.66 -25.94 -8.00
C TRP A 247 -3.60 -26.98 -7.63
N SER A 248 -3.48 -27.97 -8.48
CA SER A 248 -2.49 -29.04 -8.33
C SER A 248 -1.91 -29.32 -9.69
N PHE A 249 -0.61 -29.49 -9.75
CA PHE A 249 0.03 -29.84 -11.01
C PHE A 249 1.16 -30.84 -10.84
N THR A 250 1.30 -31.64 -11.88
CA THR A 250 2.46 -32.51 -12.12
C THR A 250 3.05 -32.08 -13.46
N SER A 251 4.13 -32.71 -13.87
CA SER A 251 4.75 -32.43 -15.18
C SER A 251 4.01 -33.22 -16.29
N ASP A 252 2.73 -32.99 -16.43
CA ASP A 252 1.84 -33.76 -17.32
C ASP A 252 1.32 -32.97 -18.54
N PHE A 253 1.72 -31.71 -18.66
CA PHE A 253 1.29 -30.82 -19.75
C PHE A 253 -0.24 -30.69 -19.87
N SER A 254 -0.96 -30.85 -18.76
CA SER A 254 -2.41 -30.78 -18.73
C SER A 254 -2.98 -29.39 -19.06
N ARG A 255 -2.16 -28.36 -18.95
CA ARG A 255 -2.49 -26.99 -19.35
C ARG A 255 -1.37 -26.42 -20.21
N GLY A 256 -1.67 -25.41 -21.01
CA GLY A 256 -0.73 -24.75 -21.92
C GLY A 256 0.21 -23.76 -21.21
N ASP A 257 0.75 -24.14 -20.06
CA ASP A 257 1.59 -23.28 -19.22
C ASP A 257 2.92 -23.99 -18.92
N THR A 258 4.01 -23.23 -18.92
CA THR A 258 5.35 -23.73 -18.66
C THR A 258 5.52 -24.31 -17.25
N ALA A 259 4.65 -23.93 -16.31
CA ALA A 259 4.64 -24.50 -14.96
C ALA A 259 4.44 -26.02 -14.98
N TYR A 260 3.76 -26.55 -15.99
CA TYR A 260 3.45 -27.98 -16.16
C TYR A 260 4.58 -28.74 -16.92
N SER A 261 5.76 -28.14 -17.08
CA SER A 261 6.91 -28.75 -17.74
C SER A 261 8.01 -29.11 -16.74
N GLN A 262 8.99 -29.90 -17.17
CA GLN A 262 10.19 -30.23 -16.37
C GLN A 262 11.32 -29.21 -16.57
N LEU A 263 11.14 -28.23 -17.43
CA LEU A 263 12.14 -27.23 -17.73
C LEU A 263 12.35 -26.26 -16.57
N ALA A 264 13.51 -25.63 -16.56
CA ALA A 264 13.79 -24.55 -15.62
C ALA A 264 12.85 -23.36 -15.91
N LEU A 265 12.40 -22.71 -14.85
CA LEU A 265 11.65 -21.45 -14.93
C LEU A 265 12.49 -20.35 -14.29
N ASP A 266 12.76 -19.31 -15.06
CA ASP A 266 13.50 -18.16 -14.53
C ASP A 266 12.61 -17.40 -13.51
N ARG A 267 13.23 -16.56 -12.71
CA ARG A 267 12.57 -15.75 -11.68
C ARG A 267 11.49 -14.84 -12.28
N HIS A 268 10.32 -14.86 -11.68
CA HIS A 268 9.15 -14.09 -12.12
C HIS A 268 8.18 -13.89 -10.94
N THR A 269 7.24 -12.97 -11.13
CA THR A 269 6.06 -12.86 -10.28
C THR A 269 4.86 -13.43 -11.04
N ASP A 270 3.95 -14.10 -10.34
CA ASP A 270 2.79 -14.73 -10.94
C ASP A 270 1.66 -13.75 -11.23
N THR A 271 0.81 -14.14 -12.17
CA THR A 271 -0.45 -13.47 -12.52
C THR A 271 -0.25 -12.01 -12.90
N SER A 272 0.88 -11.70 -13.55
CA SER A 272 1.16 -10.34 -14.03
C SER A 272 0.11 -9.84 -15.01
N TYR A 273 -0.64 -10.76 -15.65
CA TYR A 273 -1.76 -10.47 -16.55
C TYR A 273 -3.09 -10.22 -15.83
N PHE A 274 -3.13 -10.27 -14.49
CA PHE A 274 -4.29 -9.77 -13.74
C PHE A 274 -4.14 -8.26 -13.56
N GLN A 275 -5.26 -7.54 -13.54
CA GLN A 275 -5.25 -6.11 -13.26
C GLN A 275 -4.63 -5.86 -11.88
N GLU A 276 -5.02 -6.70 -10.92
CA GLU A 276 -4.37 -6.79 -9.61
C GLU A 276 -3.73 -8.17 -9.48
N PRO A 277 -2.41 -8.29 -9.63
CA PRO A 277 -1.74 -9.58 -9.44
C PRO A 277 -2.06 -10.20 -8.08
N CYS A 278 -2.05 -11.52 -8.02
CA CYS A 278 -2.27 -12.22 -6.75
C CYS A 278 -1.24 -11.75 -5.73
N GLY A 279 -1.69 -11.51 -4.50
CA GLY A 279 -0.85 -10.96 -3.46
C GLY A 279 0.14 -11.96 -2.91
N ILE A 280 -0.34 -13.14 -2.59
CA ILE A 280 0.48 -14.21 -2.01
C ILE A 280 0.32 -15.47 -2.85
N GLN A 281 1.45 -16.10 -3.13
CA GLN A 281 1.57 -17.40 -3.75
C GLN A 281 1.86 -18.44 -2.68
N VAL A 282 1.08 -19.51 -2.63
CA VAL A 282 1.33 -20.63 -1.72
C VAL A 282 1.69 -21.85 -2.56
N PHE A 283 2.82 -22.50 -2.22
CA PHE A 283 3.21 -23.79 -2.81
C PHE A 283 3.38 -24.81 -1.71
N HIS A 284 2.87 -26.01 -1.95
CA HIS A 284 3.07 -27.18 -1.10
C HIS A 284 3.61 -28.32 -1.95
N CYS A 285 4.72 -28.90 -1.54
CA CYS A 285 5.24 -30.11 -2.20
C CYS A 285 4.54 -31.34 -1.64
N LEU A 286 3.77 -32.01 -2.49
CA LEU A 286 3.06 -33.25 -2.12
C LEU A 286 3.95 -34.48 -2.34
N ARG A 287 4.74 -34.46 -3.43
CA ARG A 287 5.59 -35.59 -3.80
C ARG A 287 6.74 -35.11 -4.65
N HIS A 288 7.93 -35.64 -4.39
CA HIS A 288 9.12 -35.36 -5.23
C HIS A 288 10.01 -36.59 -5.26
N GLU A 289 10.05 -37.24 -6.43
CA GLU A 289 10.88 -38.41 -6.70
C GLU A 289 11.78 -38.07 -7.89
N GLY A 290 13.08 -37.97 -7.66
CA GLY A 290 14.02 -37.60 -8.72
C GLY A 290 14.98 -36.50 -8.25
N THR A 291 15.60 -35.84 -9.21
CA THR A 291 16.67 -34.86 -8.93
C THR A 291 16.26 -33.46 -9.39
N GLY A 292 16.96 -32.45 -8.86
CA GLY A 292 16.72 -31.04 -9.22
C GLY A 292 15.47 -30.46 -8.60
N GLY A 293 14.87 -29.48 -9.26
CA GLY A 293 13.60 -28.87 -8.87
C GLY A 293 13.67 -28.00 -7.63
N ARG A 294 14.85 -27.47 -7.28
CA ARG A 294 14.93 -26.45 -6.22
C ARG A 294 14.17 -25.21 -6.65
N THR A 295 13.55 -24.56 -5.70
CA THR A 295 12.87 -23.27 -5.89
C THR A 295 13.89 -22.16 -5.72
N LEU A 296 13.93 -21.26 -6.68
CA LEU A 296 14.71 -20.02 -6.63
C LEU A 296 13.83 -18.93 -6.04
N LEU A 297 14.37 -18.14 -5.11
CA LEU A 297 13.70 -16.98 -4.53
C LEU A 297 14.64 -15.78 -4.61
N VAL A 298 14.12 -14.62 -5.00
CA VAL A 298 14.89 -13.37 -5.11
C VAL A 298 14.06 -12.23 -4.55
N ASP A 299 14.62 -11.46 -3.60
CA ASP A 299 13.94 -10.25 -3.12
C ASP A 299 14.00 -9.16 -4.20
N GLY A 300 12.90 -8.99 -4.93
CA GLY A 300 12.79 -8.00 -5.99
C GLY A 300 12.95 -6.57 -5.48
N PHE A 301 12.56 -6.28 -4.23
CA PHE A 301 12.74 -4.95 -3.67
C PHE A 301 14.21 -4.67 -3.37
N HIS A 302 14.95 -5.66 -2.89
CA HIS A 302 16.40 -5.52 -2.73
C HIS A 302 17.06 -5.18 -4.06
N ALA A 303 16.76 -5.96 -5.10
CA ALA A 303 17.33 -5.73 -6.44
C ALA A 303 16.93 -4.37 -7.01
N ALA A 304 15.67 -3.97 -6.84
CA ALA A 304 15.19 -2.68 -7.33
C ALA A 304 15.86 -1.50 -6.61
N GLU A 305 16.11 -1.62 -5.29
CA GLU A 305 16.82 -0.58 -4.54
C GLU A 305 18.30 -0.49 -4.96
N LYS A 306 18.93 -1.61 -5.30
CA LYS A 306 20.27 -1.58 -5.90
C LYS A 306 20.26 -0.87 -7.25
N LEU A 307 19.24 -1.13 -8.08
CA LEU A 307 19.06 -0.40 -9.33
C LEU A 307 18.86 1.11 -9.07
N ARG A 308 18.00 1.46 -8.09
CA ARG A 308 17.74 2.88 -7.73
C ARG A 308 19.04 3.61 -7.37
N GLN A 309 19.90 2.94 -6.60
CA GLN A 309 21.19 3.51 -6.16
C GLN A 309 22.17 3.66 -7.31
N ARG A 310 22.22 2.66 -8.22
CA ARG A 310 23.22 2.60 -9.28
C ARG A 310 22.80 3.39 -10.52
N SER A 311 21.52 3.32 -10.88
CA SER A 311 20.98 3.91 -12.11
C SER A 311 19.58 4.47 -11.82
N PRO A 312 19.48 5.65 -11.14
CA PRO A 312 18.18 6.24 -10.80
C PRO A 312 17.27 6.46 -12.00
N GLU A 313 17.84 6.82 -13.15
CA GLU A 313 17.05 7.04 -14.37
C GLU A 313 16.38 5.74 -14.85
N SER A 314 17.11 4.62 -14.78
CA SER A 314 16.57 3.32 -15.14
C SER A 314 15.47 2.90 -14.16
N PHE A 315 15.67 3.12 -12.87
CA PHE A 315 14.65 2.86 -11.85
C PHE A 315 13.37 3.66 -12.14
N GLU A 316 13.53 4.96 -12.40
CA GLU A 316 12.39 5.84 -12.72
C GLU A 316 11.64 5.37 -13.96
N LEU A 317 12.37 4.94 -15.00
CA LEU A 317 11.77 4.46 -16.23
C LEU A 317 10.97 3.18 -15.99
N MET A 318 11.47 2.27 -15.14
CA MET A 318 10.74 1.05 -14.74
C MET A 318 9.48 1.37 -13.93
N CYS A 319 9.45 2.52 -13.26
CA CYS A 319 8.26 2.97 -12.50
C CYS A 319 7.22 3.67 -13.38
N ARG A 320 7.63 4.28 -14.50
CA ARG A 320 6.75 5.14 -15.30
C ARG A 320 6.08 4.43 -16.46
N VAL A 321 6.76 3.44 -17.05
CA VAL A 321 6.28 2.86 -18.31
C VAL A 321 5.36 1.68 -18.02
N PRO A 322 4.07 1.79 -18.34
CA PRO A 322 3.16 0.65 -18.18
C PRO A 322 3.45 -0.39 -19.28
N ILE A 323 3.54 -1.64 -18.87
CA ILE A 323 3.77 -2.79 -19.74
C ILE A 323 2.53 -3.68 -19.70
N ARG A 324 2.12 -4.14 -20.87
CA ARG A 324 1.01 -5.09 -21.01
C ARG A 324 1.53 -6.50 -20.79
N HIS A 325 0.83 -7.25 -19.95
CA HIS A 325 1.00 -8.70 -19.79
C HIS A 325 -0.28 -9.37 -20.26
N GLU A 326 -0.16 -10.55 -20.84
CA GLU A 326 -1.28 -11.21 -21.51
C GLU A 326 -1.17 -12.72 -21.34
N TYR A 327 -2.27 -13.35 -21.00
CA TYR A 327 -2.39 -14.79 -20.90
C TYR A 327 -3.57 -15.23 -21.74
N ILE A 328 -3.30 -16.11 -22.71
CA ILE A 328 -4.32 -16.67 -23.58
C ILE A 328 -4.28 -18.18 -23.42
N GLU A 329 -5.41 -18.76 -23.08
CA GLU A 329 -5.59 -20.20 -22.97
C GLU A 329 -6.82 -20.58 -23.77
N SER A 330 -6.69 -21.54 -24.64
CA SER A 330 -7.82 -22.07 -25.40
C SER A 330 -7.62 -23.59 -25.53
N THR A 331 -8.30 -24.31 -24.66
CA THR A 331 -8.36 -25.77 -24.67
C THR A 331 -9.83 -26.18 -24.72
N ASP A 332 -10.10 -27.46 -24.80
CA ASP A 332 -11.49 -27.96 -24.83
C ASP A 332 -12.29 -27.55 -23.59
N ASN A 333 -11.60 -27.32 -22.47
CA ASN A 333 -12.26 -27.07 -21.19
C ASN A 333 -12.01 -25.65 -20.62
N HIS A 334 -11.04 -24.93 -21.14
CA HIS A 334 -10.66 -23.63 -20.58
C HIS A 334 -10.46 -22.59 -21.69
N HIS A 335 -11.18 -21.50 -21.58
CA HIS A 335 -11.04 -20.35 -22.49
C HIS A 335 -10.82 -19.11 -21.65
N ASN A 336 -9.58 -18.58 -21.70
CA ASN A 336 -9.20 -17.41 -20.95
C ASN A 336 -8.42 -16.45 -21.86
N HIS A 337 -8.72 -15.15 -21.76
CA HIS A 337 -7.92 -14.10 -22.37
C HIS A 337 -7.82 -12.97 -21.35
N MET A 338 -6.74 -12.94 -20.63
CA MET A 338 -6.54 -12.00 -19.53
C MET A 338 -5.47 -10.98 -19.90
N VAL A 339 -5.69 -9.74 -19.51
CA VAL A 339 -4.76 -8.64 -19.80
C VAL A 339 -4.61 -7.79 -18.53
N GLY A 340 -3.36 -7.66 -18.07
CA GLY A 340 -3.01 -6.75 -17.00
C GLY A 340 -2.00 -5.72 -17.49
N ILE A 341 -2.16 -4.46 -17.08
CA ILE A 341 -1.28 -3.37 -17.48
C ILE A 341 -0.76 -2.66 -16.23
N GLY A 342 0.55 -2.47 -16.17
CA GLY A 342 1.16 -1.73 -15.08
C GLY A 342 2.66 -1.61 -15.27
N PRO A 343 3.32 -0.73 -14.52
CA PRO A 343 4.78 -0.62 -14.60
C PRO A 343 5.46 -1.85 -13.98
N VAL A 344 6.72 -2.05 -14.32
CA VAL A 344 7.53 -3.12 -13.71
C VAL A 344 7.72 -2.88 -12.21
N LEU A 345 7.96 -1.63 -11.82
CA LEU A 345 8.13 -1.23 -10.42
C LEU A 345 7.03 -0.24 -10.06
N SER A 346 6.36 -0.46 -8.94
CA SER A 346 5.33 0.45 -8.45
C SER A 346 5.77 1.08 -7.13
N VAL A 347 5.66 2.40 -7.04
CA VAL A 347 6.05 3.17 -5.87
C VAL A 347 4.88 4.03 -5.40
N TYR A 348 4.82 4.29 -4.11
CA TYR A 348 3.87 5.26 -3.56
C TYR A 348 4.27 6.68 -4.00
N PRO A 349 3.33 7.45 -4.57
CA PRO A 349 3.68 8.76 -5.14
C PRO A 349 4.16 9.80 -4.11
N TRP A 350 3.81 9.65 -2.83
CA TRP A 350 4.19 10.65 -1.82
C TRP A 350 5.61 10.46 -1.26
N ASN A 351 6.15 9.24 -1.28
CA ASN A 351 7.47 8.97 -0.67
C ASN A 351 8.40 8.13 -1.56
N ASN A 352 7.92 7.72 -2.75
CA ASN A 352 8.66 6.90 -3.72
C ASN A 352 9.07 5.52 -3.16
N GLU A 353 8.37 5.03 -2.16
CA GLU A 353 8.65 3.72 -1.58
C GLU A 353 8.03 2.61 -2.42
N LEU A 354 8.81 1.56 -2.70
CA LEU A 354 8.35 0.41 -3.48
C LEU A 354 7.21 -0.31 -2.73
N TYR A 355 6.14 -0.67 -3.46
CA TYR A 355 5.10 -1.53 -2.91
C TYR A 355 4.80 -2.75 -3.80
N MET A 356 5.24 -2.76 -5.08
CA MET A 356 5.01 -3.92 -5.94
C MET A 356 6.07 -3.97 -7.05
N ILE A 357 6.52 -5.18 -7.36
CA ILE A 357 7.25 -5.50 -8.58
C ILE A 357 6.37 -6.44 -9.42
N ARG A 358 6.21 -6.11 -10.71
CA ARG A 358 5.47 -6.90 -11.70
C ARG A 358 6.48 -7.32 -12.77
N TYR A 359 7.04 -8.53 -12.63
CA TYR A 359 8.13 -8.97 -13.48
C TYR A 359 7.87 -10.40 -13.95
N ASN A 360 7.46 -10.54 -15.20
CA ASN A 360 7.26 -11.86 -15.82
C ASN A 360 7.51 -11.73 -17.32
N ASN A 361 8.63 -12.25 -17.79
CA ASN A 361 8.97 -12.19 -19.19
C ASN A 361 8.20 -13.21 -20.04
N TYR A 362 7.62 -14.26 -19.43
CA TYR A 362 6.85 -15.27 -20.16
C TYR A 362 5.51 -14.71 -20.61
N ASP A 363 4.88 -13.87 -19.77
CA ASP A 363 3.54 -13.32 -20.02
C ASP A 363 3.58 -11.92 -20.62
N ARG A 364 4.78 -11.35 -20.80
CA ARG A 364 4.93 -9.99 -21.33
C ARG A 364 4.47 -9.94 -22.78
N SER A 365 3.48 -9.11 -23.04
CA SER A 365 2.92 -8.91 -24.38
C SER A 365 3.77 -7.91 -25.19
N VAL A 366 3.27 -7.54 -26.37
CA VAL A 366 3.94 -6.59 -27.26
C VAL A 366 4.08 -5.23 -26.56
N ILE A 367 5.27 -4.66 -26.59
CA ILE A 367 5.55 -3.34 -26.02
C ILE A 367 5.20 -2.29 -27.07
N ASN A 368 4.05 -1.65 -26.90
CA ASN A 368 3.58 -0.57 -27.78
C ASN A 368 3.15 0.67 -26.98
N SER A 369 3.47 0.71 -25.70
CA SER A 369 3.14 1.80 -24.79
C SER A 369 4.22 2.87 -24.71
N ILE A 370 5.33 2.70 -25.45
CA ILE A 370 6.52 3.56 -25.37
C ILE A 370 6.75 4.22 -26.73
N PRO A 371 6.99 5.54 -26.78
CA PRO A 371 7.37 6.17 -28.05
C PRO A 371 8.74 5.68 -28.54
N HIS A 372 8.94 5.71 -29.82
CA HIS A 372 10.11 5.12 -30.52
C HIS A 372 11.44 5.55 -29.86
N ASP A 373 11.59 6.82 -29.53
CA ASP A 373 12.82 7.39 -28.98
C ASP A 373 13.12 6.90 -27.56
N ALA A 374 12.14 6.35 -26.86
CA ALA A 374 12.31 5.83 -25.50
C ALA A 374 12.47 4.30 -25.45
N VAL A 375 12.19 3.59 -26.54
CA VAL A 375 12.21 2.11 -26.55
C VAL A 375 13.57 1.58 -26.10
N ARG A 376 14.65 2.08 -26.72
CA ARG A 376 16.01 1.59 -26.39
C ARG A 376 16.35 1.83 -24.92
N ARG A 377 16.00 3.00 -24.38
CA ARG A 377 16.26 3.31 -22.96
C ARG A 377 15.50 2.37 -22.03
N TRP A 378 14.25 2.03 -22.41
CA TRP A 378 13.47 1.07 -21.62
C TRP A 378 14.14 -0.31 -21.59
N TYR A 379 14.62 -0.80 -22.74
CA TYR A 379 15.31 -2.10 -22.79
C TYR A 379 16.62 -2.07 -21.99
N VAL A 380 17.36 -0.96 -21.98
CA VAL A 380 18.55 -0.81 -21.15
C VAL A 380 18.16 -0.91 -19.67
N ALA A 381 17.15 -0.16 -19.24
CA ALA A 381 16.68 -0.16 -17.87
C ALA A 381 16.22 -1.57 -17.43
N HIS A 382 15.45 -2.24 -18.30
CA HIS A 382 14.98 -3.59 -18.02
C HIS A 382 16.16 -4.58 -17.87
N ARG A 383 17.17 -4.46 -18.74
CA ARG A 383 18.38 -5.31 -18.66
C ARG A 383 19.17 -5.05 -17.38
N GLU A 384 19.25 -3.80 -16.93
CA GLU A 384 19.94 -3.46 -15.69
C GLU A 384 19.20 -4.07 -14.49
N LEU A 385 17.88 -3.98 -14.45
CA LEU A 385 17.08 -4.64 -13.40
C LEU A 385 17.28 -6.17 -13.47
N THR A 386 17.21 -6.75 -14.66
CA THR A 386 17.41 -8.19 -14.86
C THR A 386 18.79 -8.63 -14.37
N ALA A 387 19.82 -7.83 -14.61
CA ALA A 387 21.18 -8.12 -14.15
C ALA A 387 21.24 -8.14 -12.61
N GLU A 388 20.57 -7.18 -11.95
CA GLU A 388 20.51 -7.18 -10.48
C GLU A 388 19.74 -8.38 -9.94
N LEU A 389 18.60 -8.72 -10.56
CA LEU A 389 17.80 -9.89 -10.16
C LEU A 389 18.58 -11.20 -10.32
N ARG A 390 19.51 -11.26 -11.29
CA ARG A 390 20.30 -12.46 -11.62
C ARG A 390 21.67 -12.52 -10.96
N ARG A 391 21.96 -11.62 -10.02
CA ARG A 391 23.22 -11.71 -9.28
C ARG A 391 23.21 -12.99 -8.43
N PRO A 392 24.26 -13.80 -8.50
CA PRO A 392 24.29 -15.05 -7.70
C PRO A 392 24.09 -14.82 -6.20
N GLU A 393 24.58 -13.71 -5.66
CA GLU A 393 24.42 -13.38 -4.24
C GLU A 393 22.95 -13.08 -3.86
N ASN A 394 22.09 -12.79 -4.83
CA ASN A 394 20.66 -12.53 -4.60
C ASN A 394 19.82 -13.81 -4.69
N GLU A 395 20.40 -14.93 -5.15
CA GLU A 395 19.68 -16.18 -5.38
C GLU A 395 19.60 -17.04 -4.11
N LEU A 396 18.43 -17.12 -3.52
CA LEU A 396 18.18 -18.05 -2.42
C LEU A 396 17.54 -19.33 -3.00
N TRP A 397 18.27 -20.44 -2.93
CA TRP A 397 17.81 -21.73 -3.45
C TRP A 397 17.29 -22.61 -2.33
N VAL A 398 16.01 -23.03 -2.44
CA VAL A 398 15.32 -23.83 -1.42
C VAL A 398 14.81 -25.12 -2.05
N LYS A 399 15.03 -26.24 -1.39
CA LYS A 399 14.42 -27.51 -1.78
C LYS A 399 13.08 -27.65 -1.06
N LEU A 400 11.98 -27.64 -1.81
CA LEU A 400 10.68 -27.96 -1.26
C LEU A 400 10.55 -29.48 -1.21
N THR A 401 10.60 -30.03 0.00
CA THR A 401 10.41 -31.45 0.26
C THR A 401 8.94 -31.74 0.57
N PRO A 402 8.47 -33.00 0.39
CA PRO A 402 7.09 -33.31 0.78
C PRO A 402 6.78 -32.85 2.21
N GLY A 403 5.63 -32.20 2.39
CA GLY A 403 5.21 -31.62 3.67
C GLY A 403 5.72 -30.21 3.95
N LYS A 404 6.49 -29.63 3.03
CA LYS A 404 6.97 -28.25 3.19
C LYS A 404 6.08 -27.32 2.37
N VAL A 405 5.48 -26.33 3.07
CA VAL A 405 4.66 -25.27 2.45
C VAL A 405 5.41 -23.95 2.53
N ILE A 406 5.40 -23.19 1.44
CA ILE A 406 5.96 -21.84 1.38
C ILE A 406 4.86 -20.84 1.01
N PHE A 407 4.88 -19.69 1.70
CA PHE A 407 4.07 -18.51 1.38
C PHE A 407 5.03 -17.44 0.87
N ILE A 408 4.73 -16.90 -0.32
CA ILE A 408 5.58 -15.93 -1.01
C ILE A 408 4.79 -14.64 -1.25
N ASP A 409 5.31 -13.51 -0.81
CA ASP A 409 4.79 -12.18 -1.19
C ASP A 409 5.07 -11.96 -2.69
N ASN A 410 4.09 -12.25 -3.50
CA ASN A 410 4.19 -12.21 -4.96
C ASN A 410 4.33 -10.78 -5.51
N TRP A 411 4.06 -9.77 -4.66
CA TRP A 411 4.30 -8.36 -5.03
C TRP A 411 5.75 -7.94 -4.74
N ARG A 412 6.53 -8.80 -4.08
CA ARG A 412 7.90 -8.48 -3.67
C ARG A 412 8.94 -9.50 -4.10
N VAL A 413 8.66 -10.79 -3.86
CA VAL A 413 9.65 -11.85 -4.03
C VAL A 413 9.38 -12.60 -5.33
N LEU A 414 10.36 -12.57 -6.22
CA LEU A 414 10.31 -13.35 -7.44
C LEU A 414 10.67 -14.81 -7.12
N HIS A 415 10.01 -15.70 -7.81
CA HIS A 415 10.31 -17.12 -7.67
C HIS A 415 10.59 -17.76 -9.03
N GLY A 416 11.33 -18.86 -8.99
CA GLY A 416 11.67 -19.65 -10.16
C GLY A 416 11.95 -21.09 -9.75
N ARG A 417 12.41 -21.88 -10.69
CA ARG A 417 12.65 -23.31 -10.43
C ARG A 417 13.74 -23.82 -11.37
N GLU A 418 14.68 -24.57 -10.82
CA GLU A 418 15.61 -25.30 -11.69
C GLU A 418 14.89 -26.48 -12.37
N SER A 419 15.46 -26.98 -13.46
CA SER A 419 14.93 -28.16 -14.14
C SER A 419 14.98 -29.37 -13.19
N PHE A 420 14.15 -30.35 -13.46
CA PHE A 420 14.09 -31.56 -12.62
C PHE A 420 13.83 -32.80 -13.47
N THR A 421 14.07 -33.94 -12.87
CA THR A 421 13.72 -35.24 -13.43
C THR A 421 12.79 -35.97 -12.48
N GLY A 422 12.07 -36.94 -13.01
CA GLY A 422 11.17 -37.77 -12.20
C GLY A 422 9.85 -37.08 -11.88
N LEU A 423 9.12 -37.65 -10.94
CA LEU A 423 7.81 -37.16 -10.54
C LEU A 423 7.94 -36.03 -9.52
N ARG A 424 7.31 -34.91 -9.80
CA ARG A 424 7.19 -33.78 -8.87
C ARG A 424 5.74 -33.31 -8.87
N GLN A 425 5.10 -33.39 -7.72
CA GLN A 425 3.70 -32.97 -7.56
C GLN A 425 3.62 -31.85 -6.54
N LEU A 426 3.09 -30.73 -6.95
CA LEU A 426 2.82 -29.58 -6.12
C LEU A 426 1.33 -29.26 -6.12
N CYS A 427 0.87 -28.68 -5.05
CA CYS A 427 -0.42 -27.97 -5.05
C CYS A 427 -0.21 -26.59 -4.41
N GLY A 428 -1.23 -25.75 -4.54
CA GLY A 428 -1.16 -24.42 -3.97
C GLY A 428 -2.41 -23.60 -4.25
N CYS A 429 -2.30 -22.33 -3.96
CA CYS A 429 -3.39 -21.39 -4.13
C CYS A 429 -2.83 -19.95 -4.05
N TYR A 430 -3.74 -19.01 -4.22
CA TYR A 430 -3.40 -17.58 -4.12
C TYR A 430 -4.21 -16.93 -3.01
N LEU A 431 -3.63 -15.92 -2.36
CA LEU A 431 -4.33 -15.06 -1.39
C LEU A 431 -4.24 -13.61 -1.83
N THR A 432 -5.17 -12.78 -1.36
CA THR A 432 -5.03 -11.32 -1.52
C THR A 432 -4.07 -10.78 -0.46
N ARG A 433 -3.37 -9.69 -0.78
CA ARG A 433 -2.55 -9.01 0.22
C ARG A 433 -3.42 -8.43 1.33
N ASP A 434 -4.55 -7.84 0.96
CA ASP A 434 -5.43 -7.17 1.92
C ASP A 434 -5.83 -8.09 3.07
N ASP A 435 -6.22 -9.32 2.74
CA ASP A 435 -6.67 -10.28 3.76
C ASP A 435 -5.53 -10.71 4.69
N VAL A 436 -4.33 -10.93 4.13
CA VAL A 436 -3.15 -11.34 4.94
C VAL A 436 -2.68 -10.18 5.82
N LEU A 437 -2.63 -8.96 5.28
CA LEU A 437 -2.26 -7.78 6.07
C LEU A 437 -3.30 -7.51 7.16
N SER A 438 -4.59 -7.71 6.85
CA SER A 438 -5.66 -7.60 7.86
C SER A 438 -5.45 -8.60 8.99
N ALA A 439 -5.16 -9.87 8.65
CA ALA A 439 -4.87 -10.89 9.66
C ALA A 439 -3.69 -10.47 10.55
N ALA A 440 -2.60 -9.97 9.92
CA ALA A 440 -1.42 -9.53 10.66
C ALA A 440 -1.76 -8.38 11.65
N ARG A 441 -2.55 -7.40 11.20
CA ARG A 441 -2.98 -6.28 12.04
C ARG A 441 -3.83 -6.74 13.22
N CYS A 442 -4.67 -7.78 13.02
CA CYS A 442 -5.47 -8.36 14.12
C CYS A 442 -4.58 -8.98 15.22
N PHE A 443 -3.36 -9.39 14.87
CA PHE A 443 -2.35 -9.86 15.83
C PHE A 443 -1.48 -8.72 16.37
N GLY A 444 -1.81 -7.47 16.06
CA GLY A 444 -1.06 -6.29 16.53
C GLY A 444 0.27 -6.08 15.80
N LEU A 445 0.44 -6.67 14.62
CA LEU A 445 1.65 -6.43 13.81
C LEU A 445 1.46 -5.19 12.96
N GLN A 446 2.54 -4.46 12.75
CA GLN A 446 2.55 -3.33 11.83
C GLN A 446 2.59 -3.89 10.39
N ALA A 447 1.51 -3.66 9.60
CA ALA A 447 1.36 -4.26 8.28
C ALA A 447 0.55 -3.35 7.34
#